data_f06bbddc8be37105c93251a5e8270ed7
#
_entry.id   f06bbddc8be37105c93251a5e8270ed7
#
_cell.length_a   1.000
_cell.length_b   1.000
_cell.length_c   1.000
_cell.angle_alpha   90.00
_cell.angle_beta   90.00
_cell.angle_gamma   90.00
#
_symmetry.space_group_name_H-M   'P 1'
#
loop_
_entity.id
_entity.type
_entity.pdbx_description
1 polymer ?
#
loop_
_entity_poly.entity_id
_entity_poly.type
_entity_poly.pdbx_seq_one_letter_code
_entity_poly.pdbx_strand_id
1 'polypeptide(L)'
;MIVLFVAHLGQIVATPGALVALAAAATSPSTLLRRHASGDWGDLDAHDRTANDAALRDGSRLLSAYTVAEGVKVWIITEAADEDGHRAATTLLLPEEY
;
A
#
# COMPACT_ATOMS: atom_id res chain seq x y z
N MET A 1 -17.32 9.55 8.43
CA MET A 1 -15.95 9.69 8.99
C MET A 1 -15.09 8.55 8.48
N ILE A 2 -13.88 8.88 8.07
CA ILE A 2 -12.94 7.87 7.62
C ILE A 2 -12.10 7.43 8.80
N VAL A 3 -12.06 6.11 9.04
CA VAL A 3 -11.21 5.53 10.08
C VAL A 3 -9.93 5.05 9.40
N LEU A 4 -8.79 5.58 9.78
CA LEU A 4 -7.50 5.17 9.27
C LEU A 4 -6.92 4.10 10.20
N PHE A 5 -6.60 2.94 9.63
CA PHE A 5 -6.00 1.84 10.39
C PHE A 5 -4.48 1.95 10.47
N VAL A 6 -3.88 2.70 9.54
CA VAL A 6 -2.45 2.95 9.53
C VAL A 6 -2.22 4.41 9.88
N ALA A 7 -1.81 4.68 11.12
CA ALA A 7 -1.63 6.04 11.61
C ALA A 7 -0.49 6.76 10.89
N HIS A 8 0.58 6.03 10.56
CA HIS A 8 1.76 6.59 9.92
C HIS A 8 2.18 5.74 8.74
N LEU A 9 2.26 6.37 7.58
CA LEU A 9 2.80 5.73 6.39
C LEU A 9 4.30 6.01 6.21
N GLY A 10 4.85 6.89 7.04
CA GLY A 10 6.22 7.33 6.91
C GLY A 10 6.41 8.16 5.65
N GLN A 11 7.61 8.15 5.11
CA GLN A 11 7.91 8.85 3.87
C GLN A 11 7.24 8.14 2.70
N ILE A 12 6.50 8.89 1.88
CA ILE A 12 5.85 8.34 0.70
C ILE A 12 6.82 8.40 -0.48
N VAL A 13 7.08 7.25 -1.08
CA VAL A 13 7.93 7.16 -2.28
C VAL A 13 7.21 6.34 -3.34
N ALA A 14 7.52 6.60 -4.60
CA ALA A 14 6.96 5.88 -5.73
C ALA A 14 8.02 5.65 -6.78
N THR A 15 8.03 4.46 -7.37
CA THR A 15 8.94 4.18 -8.48
C THR A 15 8.48 4.93 -9.73
N PRO A 16 9.40 5.23 -10.66
CA PRO A 16 9.01 5.81 -11.94
C PRO A 16 7.99 4.96 -12.69
N GLY A 17 8.12 3.62 -12.62
CA GLY A 17 7.17 2.72 -13.28
C GLY A 17 5.77 2.84 -12.69
N ALA A 18 5.65 2.93 -11.36
CA ALA A 18 4.36 3.12 -10.72
C ALA A 18 3.73 4.45 -11.13
N LEU A 19 4.53 5.53 -11.17
CA LEU A 19 4.02 6.84 -11.56
C LEU A 19 3.52 6.86 -13.00
N VAL A 20 4.25 6.21 -13.92
CA VAL A 20 3.83 6.10 -15.32
C VAL A 20 2.53 5.32 -15.43
N ALA A 21 2.42 4.17 -14.74
CA ALA A 21 1.22 3.34 -14.78
C ALA A 21 0.00 4.07 -14.23
N LEU A 22 0.17 4.80 -13.13
CA LEU A 22 -0.91 5.56 -12.51
C LEU A 22 -1.36 6.70 -13.41
N ALA A 23 -0.42 7.43 -14.02
CA ALA A 23 -0.75 8.50 -14.95
C ALA A 23 -1.53 7.97 -16.17
N ALA A 24 -1.09 6.84 -16.73
CA ALA A 24 -1.77 6.20 -17.86
C ALA A 24 -3.19 5.75 -17.50
N ALA A 25 -3.40 5.35 -16.24
CA ALA A 25 -4.71 4.92 -15.75
C ALA A 25 -5.55 6.08 -15.23
N ALA A 26 -5.06 7.32 -15.33
CA ALA A 26 -5.72 8.51 -14.79
C ALA A 26 -6.08 8.34 -13.29
N THR A 27 -5.22 7.67 -12.54
CA THR A 27 -5.42 7.40 -11.12
C THR A 27 -4.37 8.13 -10.31
N SER A 28 -4.81 8.89 -9.32
CA SER A 28 -3.92 9.62 -8.42
C SER A 28 -3.29 8.66 -7.41
N PRO A 29 -1.99 8.79 -7.10
CA PRO A 29 -1.39 8.02 -6.01
C PRO A 29 -2.14 8.17 -4.69
N SER A 30 -2.66 9.36 -4.38
CA SER A 30 -3.39 9.58 -3.14
C SER A 30 -4.68 8.78 -3.04
N THR A 31 -5.32 8.45 -4.16
CA THR A 31 -6.50 7.59 -4.17
C THR A 31 -6.17 6.21 -3.61
N LEU A 32 -5.06 5.64 -4.07
CA LEU A 32 -4.63 4.32 -3.60
C LEU A 32 -4.09 4.37 -2.16
N LEU A 33 -3.37 5.44 -1.81
CA LEU A 33 -2.85 5.61 -0.46
C LEU A 33 -3.98 5.70 0.57
N ARG A 34 -5.08 6.36 0.23
CA ARG A 34 -6.26 6.40 1.12
C ARG A 34 -6.86 5.03 1.33
N ARG A 35 -6.97 4.24 0.26
CA ARG A 35 -7.47 2.87 0.36
C ARG A 35 -6.58 2.04 1.27
N HIS A 36 -5.28 2.11 1.05
CA HIS A 36 -4.29 1.40 1.84
C HIS A 36 -4.36 1.80 3.31
N ALA A 37 -4.42 3.10 3.59
CA ALA A 37 -4.46 3.61 4.95
C ALA A 37 -5.77 3.27 5.68
N SER A 38 -6.85 3.02 4.95
CA SER A 38 -8.14 2.66 5.53
C SER A 38 -8.36 1.14 5.67
N GLY A 39 -7.35 0.34 5.32
CA GLY A 39 -7.46 -1.12 5.42
C GLY A 39 -8.10 -1.79 4.22
N ASP A 40 -8.27 -1.08 3.12
CA ASP A 40 -8.71 -1.65 1.85
C ASP A 40 -7.48 -2.16 1.10
N TRP A 41 -7.18 -3.43 1.28
CA TRP A 41 -5.96 -4.04 0.76
C TRP A 41 -6.02 -4.36 -0.75
N GLY A 42 -7.16 -4.12 -1.39
CA GLY A 42 -7.32 -4.35 -2.83
C GLY A 42 -7.47 -5.82 -3.19
N ASP A 43 -6.70 -6.27 -4.17
CA ASP A 43 -6.88 -7.57 -4.81
C ASP A 43 -6.08 -8.70 -4.15
N LEU A 44 -5.89 -8.64 -2.85
CA LEU A 44 -5.23 -9.71 -2.11
C LEU A 44 -6.20 -10.85 -1.85
N ASP A 45 -5.67 -12.08 -1.75
CA ASP A 45 -6.48 -13.21 -1.30
C ASP A 45 -6.77 -13.12 0.20
N ALA A 46 -7.63 -14.03 0.70
CA ALA A 46 -8.05 -13.99 2.09
C ALA A 46 -6.88 -14.19 3.06
N HIS A 47 -5.91 -15.02 2.69
CA HIS A 47 -4.73 -15.28 3.52
C HIS A 47 -3.90 -14.01 3.70
N ASP A 48 -3.63 -13.30 2.61
CA ASP A 48 -2.83 -12.08 2.64
C ASP A 48 -3.57 -10.94 3.35
N ARG A 49 -4.89 -10.85 3.17
CA ARG A 49 -5.69 -9.87 3.91
C ARG A 49 -5.64 -10.11 5.41
N THR A 50 -5.74 -11.36 5.82
CA THR A 50 -5.64 -11.73 7.23
C THR A 50 -4.26 -11.39 7.78
N ALA A 51 -3.19 -11.63 7.00
CA ALA A 51 -1.84 -11.27 7.39
C ALA A 51 -1.68 -9.76 7.59
N ASN A 52 -2.27 -8.95 6.72
CA ASN A 52 -2.25 -7.49 6.87
C ASN A 52 -3.00 -7.04 8.13
N ASP A 53 -4.16 -7.63 8.38
CA ASP A 53 -4.93 -7.29 9.58
C ASP A 53 -4.15 -7.59 10.85
N ALA A 54 -3.43 -8.71 10.88
CA ALA A 54 -2.54 -9.04 11.98
C ALA A 54 -1.37 -8.05 12.06
N ALA A 55 -0.83 -7.64 10.91
CA ALA A 55 0.29 -6.72 10.83
C ALA A 55 -0.04 -5.33 11.40
N LEU A 56 -1.30 -4.91 11.33
CA LEU A 56 -1.72 -3.66 11.98
C LEU A 56 -1.48 -3.71 13.49
N ARG A 57 -1.60 -4.88 14.09
CA ARG A 57 -1.42 -5.06 15.53
C ARG A 57 0.02 -5.35 15.91
N ASP A 58 0.73 -6.17 15.11
CA ASP A 58 2.06 -6.62 15.50
C ASP A 58 3.20 -5.81 14.86
N GLY A 59 2.87 -4.85 13.99
CA GLY A 59 3.87 -3.98 13.38
C GLY A 59 4.60 -4.56 12.18
N SER A 60 4.17 -5.71 11.67
CA SER A 60 4.77 -6.29 10.47
C SER A 60 4.48 -5.43 9.23
N ARG A 61 5.19 -5.72 8.14
CA ARG A 61 5.02 -5.03 6.86
C ARG A 61 3.60 -5.19 6.33
N LEU A 62 3.09 -4.12 5.71
CA LEU A 62 1.78 -4.11 5.06
C LEU A 62 1.95 -4.12 3.55
N LEU A 63 1.07 -4.83 2.86
CA LEU A 63 1.06 -4.90 1.39
C LEU A 63 -0.36 -4.74 0.88
N SER A 64 -0.56 -3.84 -0.07
CA SER A 64 -1.80 -3.76 -0.85
C SER A 64 -1.50 -3.97 -2.33
N ALA A 65 -2.49 -4.45 -3.07
CA ALA A 65 -2.39 -4.64 -4.51
C ALA A 65 -3.66 -4.12 -5.17
N TYR A 66 -3.52 -3.20 -6.12
CA TYR A 66 -4.65 -2.59 -6.79
C TYR A 66 -4.53 -2.74 -8.29
N THR A 67 -5.62 -3.17 -8.93
CA THR A 67 -5.72 -3.18 -10.38
C THR A 67 -6.15 -1.79 -10.83
N VAL A 68 -5.29 -1.08 -11.56
CA VAL A 68 -5.56 0.29 -12.01
C VAL A 68 -5.99 0.35 -13.47
N ALA A 69 -5.67 -0.69 -14.25
CA ALA A 69 -6.10 -0.86 -15.62
C ALA A 69 -6.07 -2.35 -15.93
N GLU A 70 -6.60 -2.76 -17.09
CA GLU A 70 -6.57 -4.17 -17.47
C GLU A 70 -5.13 -4.69 -17.49
N GLY A 71 -4.86 -5.72 -16.69
CA GLY A 71 -3.55 -6.34 -16.61
C GLY A 71 -2.47 -5.50 -15.92
N VAL A 72 -2.83 -4.36 -15.31
CA VAL A 72 -1.87 -3.47 -14.68
C VAL A 72 -2.17 -3.36 -13.20
N LYS A 73 -1.22 -3.82 -12.36
CA LYS A 73 -1.34 -3.71 -10.91
C LYS A 73 -0.29 -2.77 -10.35
N VAL A 74 -0.65 -2.07 -9.29
CA VAL A 74 0.27 -1.27 -8.49
C VAL A 74 0.21 -1.81 -7.06
N TRP A 75 1.38 -2.08 -6.49
CA TRP A 75 1.50 -2.48 -5.09
C TRP A 75 1.83 -1.29 -4.23
N ILE A 76 1.35 -1.32 -2.99
CA ILE A 76 1.76 -0.38 -1.96
C ILE A 76 2.30 -1.20 -0.78
N ILE A 77 3.55 -0.92 -0.41
CA ILE A 77 4.21 -1.60 0.71
C ILE A 77 4.56 -0.56 1.77
N THR A 78 4.09 -0.80 3.00
CA THR A 78 4.51 -0.01 4.16
C THR A 78 5.47 -0.84 4.99
N GLU A 79 6.64 -0.27 5.28
CA GLU A 79 7.69 -0.97 6.04
C GLU A 79 7.21 -1.36 7.43
N ALA A 80 7.84 -2.39 7.99
CA ALA A 80 7.55 -2.81 9.35
C ALA A 80 7.85 -1.70 10.34
N ALA A 81 7.10 -1.68 11.43
CA ALA A 81 7.31 -0.71 12.51
C ALA A 81 8.59 -1.04 13.27
N ASP A 82 9.28 0.01 13.71
CA ASP A 82 10.42 -0.11 14.62
C ASP A 82 9.94 -0.28 16.07
N GLU A 83 10.89 -0.26 17.01
CA GLU A 83 10.59 -0.44 18.44
C GLU A 83 9.64 0.62 18.99
N ASP A 84 9.64 1.81 18.39
CA ASP A 84 8.78 2.92 18.80
C ASP A 84 7.46 2.96 18.05
N GLY A 85 7.20 1.98 17.20
CA GLY A 85 5.98 1.90 16.40
C GLY A 85 6.02 2.75 15.14
N HIS A 86 7.18 3.27 14.75
CA HIS A 86 7.31 4.10 13.56
C HIS A 86 7.58 3.25 12.33
N ARG A 87 6.87 3.55 11.25
CA ARG A 87 7.07 2.94 9.94
C ARG A 87 7.82 3.94 9.06
N ALA A 88 8.98 3.52 8.54
CA ALA A 88 9.91 4.45 7.88
C ALA A 88 9.38 4.98 6.56
N ALA A 89 8.74 4.13 5.76
CA ALA A 89 8.32 4.51 4.41
C ALA A 89 7.17 3.67 3.90
N THR A 90 6.44 4.25 2.96
CA THR A 90 5.44 3.56 2.16
C THR A 90 5.79 3.77 0.69
N THR A 91 5.91 2.68 -0.06
CA THR A 91 6.35 2.69 -1.44
C THR A 91 5.25 2.21 -2.37
N LEU A 92 4.98 2.99 -3.44
CA LEU A 92 4.15 2.54 -4.55
C LEU A 92 5.09 2.02 -5.64
N LEU A 93 4.86 0.80 -6.12
CA LEU A 93 5.72 0.16 -7.10
C LEU A 93 4.92 -0.81 -7.96
N LEU A 94 5.49 -1.18 -9.10
CA LEU A 94 4.94 -2.28 -9.90
C LEU A 94 5.44 -3.60 -9.32
N PRO A 95 4.63 -4.69 -9.43
CA PRO A 95 5.05 -6.00 -8.91
C PRO A 95 6.41 -6.46 -9.44
N GLU A 96 6.71 -6.17 -10.70
CA GLU A 96 7.98 -6.56 -11.32
C GLU A 96 9.17 -5.74 -10.82
N GLU A 97 8.92 -4.65 -10.11
CA GLU A 97 9.98 -3.82 -9.53
C GLU A 97 10.35 -4.25 -8.11
N TYR A 98 9.59 -5.20 -7.59
CA TYR A 98 9.85 -5.71 -6.25
C TYR A 98 11.09 -6.66 -6.27
#